data_e76a9c0101665f1c6bdf93955e3b0686
#
_entry.id   e76a9c0101665f1c6bdf93955e3b0686
#
_cell.length_a   1.000
_cell.length_b   1.000
_cell.length_c   1.000
_cell.angle_alpha   90.00
_cell.angle_beta   90.00
_cell.angle_gamma   90.00
#
_symmetry.space_group_name_H-M   'P 1'
#
loop_
_entity.id
_entity.type
_entity.pdbx_description
1 polymer ?
#
loop_
_entity_poly.entity_id
_entity_poly.type
_entity_poly.pdbx_seq_one_letter_code
_entity_poly.pdbx_strand_id
1 'polypeptide(L)'
;MRADLIELARSIDLAVLGDRVRRSRQRAALTQADVAGETVSVGYISRIESGQRRPDPQVLESIAGRLGVTAEELLRGVAPDRVTELQVQLNHAELALATGSIPQALETVDRILAEPEVEDLPDLERGASYLRAAALEATGDLQSAILVLEDLAEQSTGDLRWINGLTALSRCYRESGELGRAIEVGERATAFIDERGMAGLDEAVRLSLTVAGAYLERGDIGYAARMCQRVIDRAEQLASPTAKASAYWNLSAIESRRGHADVAVELARRALAILGAVDESRSLVRLQTQLAILQLRLDPPEAAEALEMLLQAEQAMTLIGAGPGDIADNHLAQARAQFLLGDPESARQLASATVDSSRATAPIVAADALALLGRLSAQAGDLRAARDHFQQAVLLLSGVGADRSAAQLWFELGGLLESIGEASSALDAYRRAGAASGLVASTTSPASVTA
;
A
#
# COMPACT_ATOMS: atom_id res chain seq x y z
N MET A 1 -35.77 -24.53 0.86
CA MET A 1 -34.67 -23.64 1.31
C MET A 1 -33.31 -24.20 0.88
N ARG A 2 -32.39 -23.37 0.38
CA ARG A 2 -31.02 -23.78 -0.02
C ARG A 2 -30.22 -24.28 1.21
N ALA A 3 -29.17 -25.10 1.00
CA ALA A 3 -28.39 -25.71 2.07
C ALA A 3 -27.71 -24.68 3.00
N ASP A 4 -27.18 -23.61 2.41
CA ASP A 4 -26.56 -22.49 3.14
C ASP A 4 -27.56 -21.75 4.05
N LEU A 5 -28.79 -21.55 3.61
CA LEU A 5 -29.86 -20.95 4.42
C LEU A 5 -30.35 -21.87 5.54
N ILE A 6 -30.29 -23.20 5.36
CA ILE A 6 -30.60 -24.16 6.43
C ILE A 6 -29.55 -24.10 7.53
N GLU A 7 -28.28 -23.97 7.17
CA GLU A 7 -27.19 -23.82 8.13
C GLU A 7 -27.30 -22.49 8.87
N LEU A 8 -27.53 -21.39 8.16
CA LEU A 8 -27.79 -20.08 8.76
C LEU A 8 -28.98 -20.10 9.70
N ALA A 9 -30.09 -20.75 9.30
CA ALA A 9 -31.28 -20.91 10.15
C ALA A 9 -30.98 -21.69 11.44
N ARG A 10 -29.96 -22.56 11.45
CA ARG A 10 -29.50 -23.29 12.65
C ARG A 10 -28.57 -22.48 13.53
N SER A 11 -27.76 -21.59 12.96
CA SER A 11 -26.71 -20.83 13.68
C SER A 11 -27.18 -19.46 14.16
N ILE A 12 -28.14 -18.81 13.48
CA ILE A 12 -28.62 -17.47 13.84
C ILE A 12 -29.06 -17.35 15.30
N ASP A 13 -28.75 -16.24 15.93
CA ASP A 13 -29.26 -15.90 17.25
C ASP A 13 -30.80 -15.79 17.23
N LEU A 14 -31.45 -16.44 18.19
CA LEU A 14 -32.91 -16.51 18.25
C LEU A 14 -33.55 -15.17 18.58
N ALA A 15 -32.88 -14.32 19.36
CA ALA A 15 -33.38 -13.00 19.69
C ALA A 15 -33.34 -12.09 18.43
N VAL A 16 -32.27 -12.17 17.65
CA VAL A 16 -32.12 -11.45 16.38
C VAL A 16 -33.19 -11.89 15.39
N LEU A 17 -33.35 -13.20 15.16
CA LEU A 17 -34.40 -13.71 14.26
C LEU A 17 -35.80 -13.31 14.74
N GLY A 18 -36.06 -13.42 16.04
CA GLY A 18 -37.36 -13.05 16.61
C GLY A 18 -37.70 -11.59 16.43
N ASP A 19 -36.74 -10.71 16.62
CA ASP A 19 -36.90 -9.27 16.41
C ASP A 19 -37.15 -8.93 14.92
N ARG A 20 -36.42 -9.57 13.99
CA ARG A 20 -36.66 -9.43 12.55
C ARG A 20 -38.05 -9.87 12.12
N VAL A 21 -38.54 -11.02 12.60
CA VAL A 21 -39.92 -11.50 12.37
C VAL A 21 -40.92 -10.48 12.91
N ARG A 22 -40.72 -9.97 14.12
CA ARG A 22 -41.59 -8.96 14.74
C ARG A 22 -41.63 -7.67 13.93
N ARG A 23 -40.45 -7.12 13.53
CA ARG A 23 -40.36 -5.90 12.72
C ARG A 23 -41.06 -6.08 11.35
N SER A 24 -40.82 -7.21 10.66
CA SER A 24 -41.44 -7.49 9.37
C SER A 24 -42.97 -7.60 9.51
N ARG A 25 -43.48 -8.26 10.57
CA ARG A 25 -44.89 -8.32 10.87
C ARG A 25 -45.52 -6.93 11.11
N GLN A 26 -44.83 -6.10 11.90
CA GLN A 26 -45.30 -4.73 12.17
C GLN A 26 -45.33 -3.85 10.91
N ARG A 27 -44.27 -3.97 10.06
CA ARG A 27 -44.24 -3.28 8.75
C ARG A 27 -45.39 -3.70 7.83
N ALA A 28 -45.73 -5.01 7.83
CA ALA A 28 -46.85 -5.54 7.08
C ALA A 28 -48.23 -5.24 7.71
N ALA A 29 -48.28 -4.58 8.86
CA ALA A 29 -49.47 -4.30 9.65
C ALA A 29 -50.27 -5.56 10.01
N LEU A 30 -49.60 -6.71 10.20
CA LEU A 30 -50.22 -8.01 10.52
C LEU A 30 -50.22 -8.26 12.02
N THR A 31 -51.24 -9.06 12.47
CA THR A 31 -51.28 -9.62 13.83
C THR A 31 -50.48 -10.92 13.90
N GLN A 32 -50.11 -11.37 15.13
CA GLN A 32 -49.50 -12.68 15.29
C GLN A 32 -50.40 -13.84 14.80
N ALA A 33 -51.72 -13.66 14.84
CA ALA A 33 -52.68 -14.62 14.32
C ALA A 33 -52.63 -14.72 12.78
N ASP A 34 -52.49 -13.59 12.08
CA ASP A 34 -52.37 -13.56 10.64
C ASP A 34 -51.07 -14.27 10.18
N VAL A 35 -49.95 -14.06 10.90
CA VAL A 35 -48.69 -14.73 10.60
C VAL A 35 -48.74 -16.23 10.96
N ALA A 36 -49.41 -16.62 12.01
CA ALA A 36 -49.60 -18.02 12.39
C ALA A 36 -50.41 -18.80 11.36
N GLY A 37 -51.52 -18.21 10.89
CA GLY A 37 -52.51 -18.85 9.97
C GLY A 37 -52.88 -20.25 10.45
N GLU A 38 -53.00 -21.20 9.48
CA GLU A 38 -53.31 -22.61 9.78
C GLU A 38 -52.06 -23.47 10.08
N THR A 39 -50.84 -22.94 9.89
CA THR A 39 -49.61 -23.73 9.94
C THR A 39 -49.10 -23.92 11.37
N VAL A 40 -49.21 -22.89 12.23
CA VAL A 40 -48.71 -22.91 13.61
C VAL A 40 -49.70 -22.17 14.53
N SER A 41 -49.55 -22.35 15.84
CA SER A 41 -50.33 -21.59 16.83
C SER A 41 -49.84 -20.17 17.03
N VAL A 42 -50.68 -19.24 17.40
CA VAL A 42 -50.32 -17.87 17.79
C VAL A 42 -49.25 -17.85 18.85
N GLY A 43 -49.31 -18.74 19.86
CA GLY A 43 -48.29 -18.89 20.87
C GLY A 43 -46.95 -19.40 20.35
N TYR A 44 -46.90 -20.04 19.19
CA TYR A 44 -45.66 -20.44 18.53
C TYR A 44 -44.97 -19.19 17.93
N ILE A 45 -45.71 -18.32 17.23
CA ILE A 45 -45.19 -17.04 16.69
C ILE A 45 -44.69 -16.16 17.82
N SER A 46 -45.47 -16.03 18.91
CA SER A 46 -45.03 -15.23 20.07
C SER A 46 -43.69 -15.72 20.68
N ARG A 47 -43.47 -17.04 20.72
CA ARG A 47 -42.19 -17.61 21.19
C ARG A 47 -41.05 -17.42 20.21
N ILE A 48 -41.30 -17.38 18.89
CA ILE A 48 -40.29 -17.00 17.92
C ILE A 48 -39.92 -15.53 18.11
N GLU A 49 -40.89 -14.64 18.15
CA GLU A 49 -40.66 -13.20 18.30
C GLU A 49 -39.97 -12.80 19.61
N SER A 50 -40.12 -13.62 20.65
CA SER A 50 -39.43 -13.44 21.93
C SER A 50 -38.06 -14.15 22.01
N GLY A 51 -37.60 -14.77 20.92
CA GLY A 51 -36.32 -15.48 20.86
C GLY A 51 -36.31 -16.82 21.67
N GLN A 52 -37.48 -17.34 22.04
CA GLN A 52 -37.59 -18.57 22.86
C GLN A 52 -37.71 -19.84 22.02
N ARG A 53 -37.95 -19.71 20.74
CA ARG A 53 -38.15 -20.88 19.86
C ARG A 53 -37.55 -20.65 18.47
N ARG A 54 -36.80 -21.67 18.03
CA ARG A 54 -36.31 -21.74 16.64
C ARG A 54 -37.38 -22.36 15.75
N PRO A 55 -37.79 -21.69 14.66
CA PRO A 55 -38.69 -22.30 13.68
C PRO A 55 -37.94 -23.32 12.83
N ASP A 56 -38.65 -24.38 12.42
CA ASP A 56 -38.20 -25.27 11.36
C ASP A 56 -38.11 -24.53 10.03
N PRO A 57 -37.21 -24.94 9.11
CA PRO A 57 -37.04 -24.28 7.82
C PRO A 57 -38.34 -24.11 7.01
N GLN A 58 -39.24 -25.12 7.03
CA GLN A 58 -40.53 -25.05 6.34
C GLN A 58 -41.50 -24.05 6.99
N VAL A 59 -41.47 -23.99 8.33
CA VAL A 59 -42.27 -23.01 9.08
C VAL A 59 -41.74 -21.60 8.84
N LEU A 60 -40.43 -21.42 8.76
CA LEU A 60 -39.82 -20.13 8.46
C LEU A 60 -40.20 -19.63 7.07
N GLU A 61 -40.19 -20.50 6.05
CA GLU A 61 -40.68 -20.18 4.70
C GLU A 61 -42.15 -19.78 4.67
N SER A 62 -43.00 -20.51 5.45
CA SER A 62 -44.41 -20.18 5.57
C SER A 62 -44.64 -18.80 6.23
N ILE A 63 -43.90 -18.51 7.30
CA ILE A 63 -43.93 -17.21 7.99
C ILE A 63 -43.49 -16.11 7.03
N ALA A 64 -42.38 -16.29 6.34
CA ALA A 64 -41.81 -15.32 5.39
C ALA A 64 -42.82 -15.00 4.26
N GLY A 65 -43.44 -16.03 3.66
CA GLY A 65 -44.45 -15.85 2.62
C GLY A 65 -45.66 -15.05 3.09
N ARG A 66 -46.10 -15.19 4.33
CA ARG A 66 -47.21 -14.40 4.91
C ARG A 66 -46.80 -12.95 5.22
N LEU A 67 -45.55 -12.76 5.58
CA LEU A 67 -45.00 -11.44 5.81
C LEU A 67 -44.71 -10.67 4.50
N GLY A 68 -44.80 -11.33 3.34
CA GLY A 68 -44.45 -10.74 2.05
C GLY A 68 -42.96 -10.58 1.81
N VAL A 69 -42.15 -11.33 2.55
CA VAL A 69 -40.67 -11.33 2.46
C VAL A 69 -40.15 -12.74 2.15
N THR A 70 -38.86 -12.87 1.89
CA THR A 70 -38.24 -14.18 1.73
C THR A 70 -37.70 -14.72 3.07
N ALA A 71 -37.57 -16.05 3.19
CA ALA A 71 -36.90 -16.65 4.37
C ALA A 71 -35.45 -16.17 4.48
N GLU A 72 -34.77 -15.92 3.36
CA GLU A 72 -33.43 -15.37 3.32
C GLU A 72 -33.37 -13.95 3.92
N GLU A 73 -34.34 -13.10 3.59
CA GLU A 73 -34.47 -11.77 4.17
C GLU A 73 -34.67 -11.80 5.69
N LEU A 74 -35.49 -12.73 6.21
CA LEU A 74 -35.63 -12.90 7.66
C LEU A 74 -34.32 -13.38 8.32
N LEU A 75 -33.58 -14.26 7.66
CA LEU A 75 -32.32 -14.80 8.17
C LEU A 75 -31.17 -13.81 8.07
N ARG A 76 -31.07 -13.07 6.98
CA ARG A 76 -29.97 -12.10 6.76
C ARG A 76 -30.30 -10.69 7.24
N GLY A 77 -31.58 -10.33 7.40
CA GLY A 77 -32.06 -8.98 7.74
C GLY A 77 -32.23 -8.07 6.53
N VAL A 78 -31.72 -8.46 5.36
CA VAL A 78 -31.70 -7.67 4.13
C VAL A 78 -32.30 -8.48 2.98
N ALA A 79 -33.05 -7.82 2.10
CA ALA A 79 -33.62 -8.43 0.91
C ALA A 79 -32.51 -8.91 -0.05
N PRO A 80 -32.62 -10.09 -0.70
CA PRO A 80 -31.60 -10.63 -1.60
C PRO A 80 -31.21 -9.69 -2.74
N ASP A 81 -32.18 -8.98 -3.31
CA ASP A 81 -31.94 -8.02 -4.39
C ASP A 81 -31.09 -6.83 -3.89
N ARG A 82 -31.33 -6.39 -2.65
CA ARG A 82 -30.55 -5.32 -2.03
C ARG A 82 -29.11 -5.76 -1.72
N VAL A 83 -28.91 -6.99 -1.24
CA VAL A 83 -27.57 -7.58 -1.05
C VAL A 83 -26.81 -7.61 -2.38
N THR A 84 -27.48 -8.04 -3.46
CA THR A 84 -26.90 -8.07 -4.80
C THR A 84 -26.53 -6.68 -5.30
N GLU A 85 -27.40 -5.70 -5.10
CA GLU A 85 -27.15 -4.30 -5.46
C GLU A 85 -25.91 -3.74 -4.73
N LEU A 86 -25.84 -3.91 -3.41
CA LEU A 86 -24.70 -3.46 -2.60
C LEU A 86 -23.40 -4.16 -3.02
N GLN A 87 -23.46 -5.46 -3.33
CA GLN A 87 -22.29 -6.19 -3.83
C GLN A 87 -21.82 -5.67 -5.20
N VAL A 88 -22.74 -5.33 -6.10
CA VAL A 88 -22.40 -4.72 -7.40
C VAL A 88 -21.77 -3.35 -7.21
N GLN A 89 -22.29 -2.54 -6.29
CA GLN A 89 -21.67 -1.24 -5.96
C GLN A 89 -20.26 -1.41 -5.40
N LEU A 90 -20.04 -2.40 -4.52
CA LEU A 90 -18.72 -2.71 -3.97
C LEU A 90 -17.73 -3.14 -5.07
N ASN A 91 -18.17 -4.00 -6.00
CA ASN A 91 -17.36 -4.42 -7.15
C ASN A 91 -17.02 -3.24 -8.08
N HIS A 92 -17.94 -2.28 -8.27
CA HIS A 92 -17.66 -1.05 -9.02
C HIS A 92 -16.62 -0.17 -8.30
N ALA A 93 -16.68 -0.07 -6.98
CA ALA A 93 -15.68 0.67 -6.20
C ALA A 93 -14.29 0.00 -6.29
N GLU A 94 -14.25 -1.32 -6.24
CA GLU A 94 -13.00 -2.09 -6.43
C GLU A 94 -12.40 -1.86 -7.82
N LEU A 95 -13.22 -1.89 -8.87
CA LEU A 95 -12.79 -1.57 -10.23
C LEU A 95 -12.31 -0.12 -10.35
N ALA A 96 -13.03 0.84 -9.76
CA ALA A 96 -12.62 2.25 -9.76
C ALA A 96 -11.25 2.45 -9.08
N LEU A 97 -11.02 1.77 -7.95
CA LEU A 97 -9.70 1.78 -7.29
C LEU A 97 -8.62 1.17 -8.18
N ALA A 98 -8.88 0.02 -8.79
CA ALA A 98 -7.94 -0.67 -9.68
C ALA A 98 -7.59 0.16 -10.93
N THR A 99 -8.53 0.98 -11.42
CA THR A 99 -8.32 1.87 -12.59
C THR A 99 -7.80 3.26 -12.23
N GLY A 100 -7.53 3.53 -10.93
CA GLY A 100 -6.97 4.80 -10.47
C GLY A 100 -8.01 5.90 -10.21
N SER A 101 -9.30 5.60 -10.31
CA SER A 101 -10.40 6.53 -9.99
C SER A 101 -10.68 6.55 -8.48
N ILE A 102 -9.64 6.87 -7.68
CA ILE A 102 -9.63 6.74 -6.21
C ILE A 102 -10.73 7.55 -5.53
N PRO A 103 -10.99 8.84 -5.88
CA PRO A 103 -12.08 9.61 -5.25
C PRO A 103 -13.44 8.97 -5.43
N GLN A 104 -13.73 8.42 -6.62
CA GLN A 104 -14.99 7.73 -6.91
C GLN A 104 -15.12 6.42 -6.11
N ALA A 105 -14.03 5.67 -5.96
CA ALA A 105 -14.00 4.47 -5.14
C ALA A 105 -14.33 4.80 -3.68
N LEU A 106 -13.68 5.83 -3.11
CA LEU A 106 -13.89 6.26 -1.73
C LEU A 106 -15.32 6.73 -1.49
N GLU A 107 -15.86 7.60 -2.36
CA GLU A 107 -17.25 8.06 -2.27
C GLU A 107 -18.26 6.89 -2.29
N THR A 108 -18.03 5.92 -3.17
CA THR A 108 -18.93 4.76 -3.29
C THR A 108 -18.88 3.88 -2.04
N VAL A 109 -17.69 3.63 -1.50
CA VAL A 109 -17.51 2.82 -0.29
C VAL A 109 -18.10 3.53 0.94
N ASP A 110 -17.87 4.83 1.11
CA ASP A 110 -18.44 5.59 2.23
C ASP A 110 -19.96 5.59 2.17
N ARG A 111 -20.56 5.63 0.97
CA ARG A 111 -22.00 5.51 0.78
C ARG A 111 -22.49 4.12 1.19
N ILE A 112 -21.80 3.05 0.79
CA ILE A 112 -22.16 1.67 1.18
C ILE A 112 -22.11 1.54 2.71
N LEU A 113 -21.07 2.00 3.36
CA LEU A 113 -20.90 1.89 4.81
C LEU A 113 -21.89 2.75 5.61
N ALA A 114 -22.51 3.76 4.98
CA ALA A 114 -23.55 4.58 5.59
C ALA A 114 -24.96 3.94 5.50
N GLU A 115 -25.13 2.87 4.73
CA GLU A 115 -26.42 2.17 4.61
C GLU A 115 -26.72 1.35 5.86
N PRO A 116 -27.87 1.54 6.52
CA PRO A 116 -28.20 0.81 7.75
C PRO A 116 -28.25 -0.70 7.62
N GLU A 117 -28.54 -1.20 6.41
CA GLU A 117 -28.60 -2.64 6.12
C GLU A 117 -27.23 -3.32 6.18
N VAL A 118 -26.14 -2.56 6.07
CA VAL A 118 -24.77 -3.10 6.06
C VAL A 118 -24.37 -3.66 7.41
N GLU A 119 -24.92 -3.15 8.51
CA GLU A 119 -24.73 -3.72 9.87
C GLU A 119 -25.19 -5.17 9.95
N ASP A 120 -26.21 -5.58 9.16
CA ASP A 120 -26.68 -6.96 9.06
C ASP A 120 -25.86 -7.83 8.06
N LEU A 121 -24.88 -7.26 7.38
CA LEU A 121 -24.06 -7.88 6.33
C LEU A 121 -22.54 -7.81 6.64
N PRO A 122 -22.06 -8.50 7.68
CA PRO A 122 -20.69 -8.33 8.20
C PRO A 122 -19.59 -8.64 7.16
N ASP A 123 -19.84 -9.52 6.20
CA ASP A 123 -18.85 -9.82 5.15
C ASP A 123 -18.74 -8.69 4.13
N LEU A 124 -19.86 -8.03 3.81
CA LEU A 124 -19.91 -6.87 2.92
C LEU A 124 -19.31 -5.64 3.62
N GLU A 125 -19.66 -5.41 4.88
CA GLU A 125 -19.09 -4.35 5.71
C GLU A 125 -17.57 -4.45 5.78
N ARG A 126 -17.03 -5.63 6.10
CA ARG A 126 -15.58 -5.87 6.10
C ARG A 126 -14.96 -5.64 4.73
N GLY A 127 -15.60 -6.15 3.66
CA GLY A 127 -15.13 -5.91 2.28
C GLY A 127 -15.05 -4.44 1.93
N ALA A 128 -16.09 -3.68 2.27
CA ALA A 128 -16.15 -2.23 2.07
C ALA A 128 -15.08 -1.51 2.92
N SER A 129 -14.89 -1.89 4.18
CA SER A 129 -13.87 -1.30 5.06
C SER A 129 -12.45 -1.56 4.56
N TYR A 130 -12.12 -2.76 4.07
CA TYR A 130 -10.82 -3.02 3.44
C TYR A 130 -10.61 -2.18 2.19
N LEU A 131 -11.64 -2.01 1.36
CA LEU A 131 -11.54 -1.19 0.16
C LEU A 131 -11.39 0.30 0.50
N ARG A 132 -12.10 0.77 1.55
CA ARG A 132 -11.93 2.11 2.10
C ARG A 132 -10.49 2.37 2.55
N ALA A 133 -9.92 1.45 3.32
CA ALA A 133 -8.53 1.55 3.77
C ALA A 133 -7.56 1.62 2.60
N ALA A 134 -7.75 0.78 1.56
CA ALA A 134 -6.93 0.79 0.36
C ALA A 134 -7.05 2.11 -0.43
N ALA A 135 -8.24 2.69 -0.51
CA ALA A 135 -8.46 3.99 -1.16
C ALA A 135 -7.81 5.14 -0.36
N LEU A 136 -7.91 5.13 0.97
CA LEU A 136 -7.25 6.09 1.85
C LEU A 136 -5.71 6.01 1.73
N GLU A 137 -5.15 4.80 1.73
CA GLU A 137 -3.73 4.58 1.48
C GLU A 137 -3.30 5.17 0.12
N ALA A 138 -4.08 4.91 -0.92
CA ALA A 138 -3.79 5.41 -2.27
C ALA A 138 -3.88 6.95 -2.40
N THR A 139 -4.65 7.62 -1.55
CA THR A 139 -4.67 9.10 -1.45
C THR A 139 -3.56 9.67 -0.57
N GLY A 140 -2.83 8.81 0.17
CA GLY A 140 -1.81 9.22 1.13
C GLY A 140 -2.37 9.60 2.52
N ASP A 141 -3.66 9.41 2.78
CA ASP A 141 -4.25 9.57 4.12
C ASP A 141 -3.97 8.32 4.97
N LEU A 142 -2.69 8.16 5.32
CA LEU A 142 -2.19 7.01 6.06
C LEU A 142 -2.82 6.90 7.45
N GLN A 143 -3.10 8.03 8.11
CA GLN A 143 -3.67 8.02 9.46
C GLN A 143 -5.08 7.42 9.47
N SER A 144 -5.93 7.87 8.54
CA SER A 144 -7.28 7.29 8.41
C SER A 144 -7.24 5.82 7.96
N ALA A 145 -6.33 5.46 7.06
CA ALA A 145 -6.14 4.07 6.65
C ALA A 145 -5.73 3.17 7.83
N ILE A 146 -4.78 3.62 8.66
CA ILE A 146 -4.32 2.90 9.85
C ILE A 146 -5.48 2.63 10.80
N LEU A 147 -6.28 3.65 11.13
CA LEU A 147 -7.42 3.49 12.06
C LEU A 147 -8.42 2.42 11.57
N VAL A 148 -8.76 2.42 10.30
CA VAL A 148 -9.65 1.40 9.71
C VAL A 148 -9.02 0.02 9.76
N LEU A 149 -7.73 -0.09 9.45
CA LEU A 149 -7.02 -1.38 9.42
C LEU A 149 -6.77 -1.93 10.84
N GLU A 150 -6.57 -1.09 11.84
CA GLU A 150 -6.46 -1.50 13.25
C GLU A 150 -7.75 -2.17 13.72
N ASP A 151 -8.91 -1.56 13.46
CA ASP A 151 -10.22 -2.12 13.80
C ASP A 151 -10.44 -3.48 13.11
N LEU A 152 -10.13 -3.57 11.81
CA LEU A 152 -10.20 -4.84 11.06
C LEU A 152 -9.22 -5.89 11.58
N ALA A 153 -8.05 -5.50 12.05
CA ALA A 153 -7.04 -6.40 12.60
C ALA A 153 -7.45 -7.05 13.93
N GLU A 154 -8.29 -6.37 14.73
CA GLU A 154 -8.84 -6.89 15.98
C GLU A 154 -9.89 -7.99 15.75
N GLN A 155 -10.60 -7.96 14.62
CA GLN A 155 -11.68 -8.88 14.29
C GLN A 155 -11.21 -10.33 13.97
N SER A 156 -9.91 -10.58 13.90
CA SER A 156 -9.21 -11.89 13.80
C SER A 156 -9.98 -13.01 13.09
N THR A 157 -10.37 -12.81 11.83
CA THR A 157 -11.09 -13.83 11.04
C THR A 157 -10.21 -14.98 10.58
N GLY A 158 -8.90 -14.75 10.50
CA GLY A 158 -7.92 -15.75 10.10
C GLY A 158 -8.02 -16.22 8.65
N ASP A 159 -8.69 -15.43 7.81
CA ASP A 159 -8.79 -15.64 6.37
C ASP A 159 -7.71 -14.86 5.60
N LEU A 160 -7.62 -15.08 4.29
CA LEU A 160 -6.65 -14.38 3.43
C LEU A 160 -6.87 -12.87 3.40
N ARG A 161 -8.11 -12.40 3.54
CA ARG A 161 -8.44 -10.98 3.56
C ARG A 161 -7.88 -10.32 4.83
N TRP A 162 -7.96 -11.00 5.97
CA TRP A 162 -7.35 -10.54 7.21
C TRP A 162 -5.82 -10.44 7.11
N ILE A 163 -5.14 -11.45 6.49
CA ILE A 163 -3.70 -11.42 6.25
C ILE A 163 -3.32 -10.24 5.34
N ASN A 164 -4.08 -9.99 4.27
CA ASN A 164 -3.88 -8.85 3.39
C ASN A 164 -4.07 -7.52 4.13
N GLY A 165 -5.04 -7.44 5.03
CA GLY A 165 -5.26 -6.29 5.91
C GLY A 165 -4.07 -6.01 6.83
N LEU A 166 -3.53 -7.04 7.49
CA LEU A 166 -2.32 -6.90 8.32
C LEU A 166 -1.10 -6.49 7.49
N THR A 167 -0.99 -6.98 6.25
CA THR A 167 0.07 -6.58 5.33
C THR A 167 -0.05 -5.10 4.96
N ALA A 168 -1.27 -4.62 4.68
CA ALA A 168 -1.55 -3.22 4.41
C ALA A 168 -1.27 -2.35 5.65
N LEU A 169 -1.68 -2.79 6.84
CA LEU A 169 -1.42 -2.07 8.10
C LEU A 169 0.09 -1.95 8.37
N SER A 170 0.86 -3.04 8.19
CA SER A 170 2.31 -3.01 8.30
C SER A 170 2.94 -2.03 7.32
N ARG A 171 2.44 -1.96 6.08
CA ARG A 171 2.90 -1.01 5.06
C ARG A 171 2.56 0.43 5.43
N CYS A 172 1.33 0.72 5.85
CA CYS A 172 0.92 2.06 6.30
C CYS A 172 1.75 2.56 7.48
N TYR A 173 2.02 1.70 8.49
CA TYR A 173 2.91 2.05 9.59
C TYR A 173 4.35 2.31 9.12
N ARG A 174 4.86 1.54 8.17
CA ARG A 174 6.17 1.78 7.60
C ARG A 174 6.25 3.14 6.91
N GLU A 175 5.25 3.47 6.09
CA GLU A 175 5.18 4.73 5.34
C GLU A 175 4.97 5.94 6.26
N SER A 176 4.25 5.78 7.38
CA SER A 176 4.14 6.82 8.41
C SER A 176 5.38 6.96 9.31
N GLY A 177 6.38 6.07 9.15
CA GLY A 177 7.61 6.07 9.94
C GLY A 177 7.52 5.30 11.27
N GLU A 178 6.39 4.67 11.57
CA GLU A 178 6.18 3.87 12.78
C GLU A 178 6.73 2.44 12.63
N LEU A 179 8.03 2.34 12.33
CA LEU A 179 8.69 1.09 11.95
C LEU A 179 8.58 -0.03 12.99
N GLY A 180 8.54 0.32 14.28
CA GLY A 180 8.33 -0.65 15.36
C GLY A 180 6.99 -1.35 15.23
N ARG A 181 5.90 -0.59 15.05
CA ARG A 181 4.55 -1.11 14.86
C ARG A 181 4.41 -1.87 13.55
N ALA A 182 5.02 -1.38 12.48
CA ALA A 182 5.05 -2.08 11.18
C ALA A 182 5.61 -3.50 11.31
N ILE A 183 6.71 -3.65 12.02
CA ILE A 183 7.36 -4.95 12.27
C ILE A 183 6.51 -5.83 13.16
N GLU A 184 5.99 -5.30 14.28
CA GLU A 184 5.15 -6.05 15.23
C GLU A 184 3.92 -6.67 14.56
N VAL A 185 3.18 -5.86 13.79
CA VAL A 185 2.00 -6.33 13.03
C VAL A 185 2.41 -7.36 11.99
N GLY A 186 3.51 -7.13 11.28
CA GLY A 186 3.99 -8.04 10.26
C GLY A 186 4.46 -9.39 10.84
N GLU A 187 5.15 -9.38 11.98
CA GLU A 187 5.58 -10.61 12.67
C GLU A 187 4.39 -11.39 13.24
N ARG A 188 3.37 -10.71 13.77
CA ARG A 188 2.12 -11.35 14.20
C ARG A 188 1.43 -12.09 13.05
N ALA A 189 1.35 -11.46 11.87
CA ALA A 189 0.79 -12.08 10.68
C ALA A 189 1.66 -13.25 10.16
N THR A 190 2.99 -13.12 10.24
CA THR A 190 3.93 -14.17 9.84
C THR A 190 3.78 -15.40 10.74
N ALA A 191 3.72 -15.21 12.06
CA ALA A 191 3.51 -16.30 13.01
C ALA A 191 2.20 -17.05 12.72
N PHE A 192 1.12 -16.32 12.46
CA PHE A 192 -0.17 -16.90 12.10
C PHE A 192 -0.11 -17.76 10.83
N ILE A 193 0.59 -17.27 9.80
CA ILE A 193 0.80 -18.00 8.53
C ILE A 193 1.60 -19.28 8.76
N ASP A 194 2.67 -19.22 9.55
CA ASP A 194 3.55 -20.35 9.82
C ASP A 194 2.84 -21.43 10.63
N GLU A 195 2.08 -21.05 11.67
CA GLU A 195 1.28 -21.97 12.51
C GLU A 195 0.24 -22.77 11.70
N ARG A 196 -0.30 -22.18 10.62
CA ARG A 196 -1.30 -22.81 9.76
C ARG A 196 -0.74 -23.49 8.52
N GLY A 197 0.56 -23.50 8.35
CA GLY A 197 1.19 -24.07 7.16
C GLY A 197 0.86 -23.31 5.85
N MET A 198 0.45 -22.05 5.96
CA MET A 198 0.04 -21.20 4.81
C MET A 198 1.22 -20.47 4.17
N ALA A 199 2.42 -20.78 4.57
CA ALA A 199 3.65 -20.11 4.12
C ALA A 199 3.90 -20.22 2.60
N GLY A 200 3.16 -21.07 1.90
CA GLY A 200 3.20 -21.25 0.45
C GLY A 200 2.36 -20.29 -0.37
N LEU A 201 1.61 -19.39 0.27
CA LEU A 201 0.74 -18.47 -0.42
C LEU A 201 1.48 -17.20 -0.87
N ASP A 202 1.05 -16.59 -1.98
CA ASP A 202 1.59 -15.32 -2.46
C ASP A 202 1.42 -14.19 -1.43
N GLU A 203 0.38 -14.26 -0.61
CA GLU A 203 0.14 -13.36 0.52
C GLU A 203 1.26 -13.42 1.57
N ALA A 204 1.76 -14.63 1.85
CA ALA A 204 2.87 -14.85 2.78
C ALA A 204 4.17 -14.22 2.24
N VAL A 205 4.38 -14.31 0.94
CA VAL A 205 5.51 -13.67 0.27
C VAL A 205 5.41 -12.14 0.36
N ARG A 206 4.25 -11.57 -0.01
CA ARG A 206 4.03 -10.12 0.08
C ARG A 206 4.23 -9.58 1.50
N LEU A 207 3.67 -10.27 2.49
CA LEU A 207 3.88 -9.92 3.90
C LEU A 207 5.37 -9.94 4.26
N SER A 208 6.09 -11.03 3.92
CA SER A 208 7.52 -11.17 4.23
C SER A 208 8.35 -10.04 3.63
N LEU A 209 8.03 -9.61 2.39
CA LEU A 209 8.71 -8.51 1.72
C LEU A 209 8.36 -7.15 2.35
N THR A 210 7.11 -6.94 2.77
CA THR A 210 6.69 -5.74 3.49
C THR A 210 7.45 -5.59 4.81
N VAL A 211 7.55 -6.68 5.58
CA VAL A 211 8.30 -6.72 6.84
C VAL A 211 9.79 -6.53 6.60
N ALA A 212 10.36 -7.14 5.56
CA ALA A 212 11.76 -6.93 5.18
C ALA A 212 12.04 -5.45 4.86
N GLY A 213 11.11 -4.76 4.18
CA GLY A 213 11.17 -3.32 3.95
C GLY A 213 11.22 -2.52 5.25
N ALA A 214 10.37 -2.83 6.22
CA ALA A 214 10.36 -2.17 7.52
C ALA A 214 11.67 -2.38 8.31
N TYR A 215 12.23 -3.59 8.29
CA TYR A 215 13.55 -3.88 8.87
C TYR A 215 14.68 -3.11 8.16
N LEU A 216 14.62 -3.03 6.82
CA LEU A 216 15.59 -2.28 6.05
C LEU A 216 15.58 -0.79 6.43
N GLU A 217 14.39 -0.20 6.53
CA GLU A 217 14.21 1.20 6.90
C GLU A 217 14.62 1.47 8.36
N ARG A 218 14.41 0.50 9.26
CA ARG A 218 14.87 0.58 10.64
C ARG A 218 16.41 0.50 10.76
N GLY A 219 17.08 0.01 9.71
CA GLY A 219 18.55 -0.15 9.67
C GLY A 219 19.02 -1.58 9.93
N ASP A 220 18.11 -2.55 10.10
CA ASP A 220 18.44 -3.96 10.29
C ASP A 220 18.69 -4.67 8.93
N ILE A 221 19.62 -4.09 8.15
CA ILE A 221 19.87 -4.46 6.74
C ILE A 221 20.17 -5.95 6.58
N GLY A 222 21.00 -6.51 7.49
CA GLY A 222 21.35 -7.93 7.44
C GLY A 222 20.17 -8.87 7.70
N TYR A 223 19.22 -8.47 8.54
CA TYR A 223 18.00 -9.25 8.79
C TYR A 223 17.05 -9.18 7.58
N ALA A 224 16.84 -7.99 7.03
CA ALA A 224 16.05 -7.79 5.81
C ALA A 224 16.56 -8.65 4.63
N ALA A 225 17.88 -8.67 4.41
CA ALA A 225 18.49 -9.50 3.36
C ALA A 225 18.22 -10.99 3.57
N ARG A 226 18.37 -11.49 4.80
CA ARG A 226 18.06 -12.91 5.11
C ARG A 226 16.58 -13.24 4.91
N MET A 227 15.67 -12.31 5.20
CA MET A 227 14.23 -12.51 4.92
C MET A 227 13.97 -12.64 3.42
N CYS A 228 14.52 -11.74 2.60
CA CYS A 228 14.37 -11.82 1.14
C CYS A 228 14.96 -13.12 0.58
N GLN A 229 16.12 -13.57 1.08
CA GLN A 229 16.71 -14.85 0.65
C GLN A 229 15.79 -16.02 0.97
N ARG A 230 15.20 -16.09 2.16
CA ARG A 230 14.24 -17.14 2.51
C ARG A 230 12.99 -17.12 1.62
N VAL A 231 12.54 -15.92 1.20
CA VAL A 231 11.44 -15.81 0.25
C VAL A 231 11.82 -16.35 -1.12
N ILE A 232 13.05 -16.08 -1.61
CA ILE A 232 13.56 -16.63 -2.87
C ILE A 232 13.56 -18.17 -2.83
N ASP A 233 14.16 -18.74 -1.78
CA ASP A 233 14.25 -20.19 -1.60
C ASP A 233 12.86 -20.86 -1.58
N ARG A 234 11.90 -20.21 -0.92
CA ARG A 234 10.52 -20.65 -0.85
C ARG A 234 9.79 -20.50 -2.19
N ALA A 235 9.94 -19.36 -2.86
CA ALA A 235 9.31 -19.13 -4.16
C ALA A 235 9.81 -20.07 -5.24
N GLU A 236 11.06 -20.56 -5.14
CA GLU A 236 11.58 -21.64 -6.00
C GLU A 236 10.84 -22.96 -5.79
N GLN A 237 10.54 -23.31 -4.54
CA GLN A 237 9.80 -24.54 -4.19
C GLN A 237 8.34 -24.49 -4.65
N LEU A 238 7.73 -23.32 -4.66
CA LEU A 238 6.31 -23.12 -4.98
C LEU A 238 6.06 -22.84 -6.46
N ALA A 239 7.10 -22.73 -7.27
CA ALA A 239 7.01 -22.35 -8.69
C ALA A 239 6.20 -21.05 -8.92
N SER A 240 6.29 -20.05 -8.01
CA SER A 240 5.68 -18.74 -8.16
C SER A 240 6.68 -17.73 -8.78
N PRO A 241 6.59 -17.44 -10.08
CA PRO A 241 7.49 -16.49 -10.75
C PRO A 241 7.37 -15.07 -10.18
N THR A 242 6.15 -14.59 -9.96
CA THR A 242 5.88 -13.23 -9.45
C THR A 242 6.47 -13.03 -8.05
N ALA A 243 6.30 -14.00 -7.16
CA ALA A 243 6.87 -13.98 -5.81
C ALA A 243 8.40 -13.93 -5.87
N LYS A 244 9.02 -14.73 -6.73
CA LYS A 244 10.45 -14.78 -6.92
C LYS A 244 11.00 -13.46 -7.48
N ALA A 245 10.35 -12.90 -8.48
CA ALA A 245 10.73 -11.61 -9.05
C ALA A 245 10.66 -10.49 -8.01
N SER A 246 9.58 -10.43 -7.23
CA SER A 246 9.42 -9.46 -6.15
C SER A 246 10.51 -9.58 -5.08
N ALA A 247 10.89 -10.81 -4.73
CA ALA A 247 11.95 -11.06 -3.76
C ALA A 247 13.32 -10.62 -4.29
N TYR A 248 13.66 -10.92 -5.54
CA TYR A 248 14.89 -10.44 -6.18
C TYR A 248 14.93 -8.92 -6.27
N TRP A 249 13.82 -8.27 -6.62
CA TRP A 249 13.74 -6.81 -6.65
C TRP A 249 14.01 -6.19 -5.29
N ASN A 250 13.33 -6.68 -4.23
CA ASN A 250 13.58 -6.17 -2.88
C ASN A 250 15.02 -6.42 -2.40
N LEU A 251 15.57 -7.59 -2.70
CA LEU A 251 16.97 -7.90 -2.35
C LEU A 251 17.95 -6.98 -3.11
N SER A 252 17.66 -6.63 -4.37
CA SER A 252 18.48 -5.68 -5.13
C SER A 252 18.52 -4.31 -4.47
N ALA A 253 17.38 -3.80 -3.99
CA ALA A 253 17.31 -2.55 -3.26
C ALA A 253 18.14 -2.60 -1.94
N ILE A 254 18.10 -3.74 -1.24
CA ILE A 254 18.89 -3.97 -0.02
C ILE A 254 20.39 -3.96 -0.33
N GLU A 255 20.84 -4.69 -1.36
CA GLU A 255 22.25 -4.76 -1.74
C GLU A 255 22.77 -3.41 -2.25
N SER A 256 21.93 -2.65 -2.96
CA SER A 256 22.27 -1.26 -3.34
C SER A 256 22.53 -0.37 -2.12
N ARG A 257 21.72 -0.48 -1.06
CA ARG A 257 21.93 0.26 0.20
C ARG A 257 23.16 -0.22 0.97
N ARG A 258 23.60 -1.45 0.76
CA ARG A 258 24.87 -2.00 1.31
C ARG A 258 26.10 -1.55 0.53
N GLY A 259 25.93 -0.87 -0.59
CA GLY A 259 27.02 -0.44 -1.48
C GLY A 259 27.45 -1.52 -2.48
N HIS A 260 26.75 -2.64 -2.57
CA HIS A 260 27.03 -3.73 -3.51
C HIS A 260 26.27 -3.51 -4.82
N ALA A 261 26.67 -2.50 -5.59
CA ALA A 261 25.96 -2.08 -6.80
C ALA A 261 25.91 -3.18 -7.88
N ASP A 262 26.98 -3.92 -8.07
CA ASP A 262 27.10 -5.05 -8.99
C ASP A 262 26.11 -6.17 -8.67
N VAL A 263 26.03 -6.59 -7.41
CA VAL A 263 25.06 -7.59 -6.94
C VAL A 263 23.64 -7.08 -7.10
N ALA A 264 23.38 -5.80 -6.81
CA ALA A 264 22.09 -5.18 -6.94
C ALA A 264 21.59 -5.21 -8.40
N VAL A 265 22.45 -4.87 -9.36
CA VAL A 265 22.13 -4.91 -10.81
C VAL A 265 21.82 -6.33 -11.24
N GLU A 266 22.61 -7.33 -10.85
CA GLU A 266 22.38 -8.72 -11.21
C GLU A 266 21.03 -9.24 -10.69
N LEU A 267 20.70 -8.92 -9.44
CA LEU A 267 19.40 -9.27 -8.84
C LEU A 267 18.23 -8.60 -9.54
N ALA A 268 18.36 -7.32 -9.89
CA ALA A 268 17.34 -6.59 -10.63
C ALA A 268 17.15 -7.15 -12.06
N ARG A 269 18.24 -7.52 -12.75
CA ARG A 269 18.17 -8.22 -14.06
C ARG A 269 17.40 -9.55 -13.95
N ARG A 270 17.65 -10.34 -12.91
CA ARG A 270 16.90 -11.59 -12.66
C ARG A 270 15.41 -11.33 -12.44
N ALA A 271 15.08 -10.34 -11.63
CA ALA A 271 13.68 -9.94 -11.41
C ALA A 271 13.01 -9.53 -12.73
N LEU A 272 13.70 -8.70 -13.54
CA LEU A 272 13.21 -8.23 -14.82
C LEU A 272 12.96 -9.37 -15.82
N ALA A 273 13.89 -10.32 -15.90
CA ALA A 273 13.75 -11.49 -16.78
C ALA A 273 12.52 -12.35 -16.43
N ILE A 274 12.20 -12.46 -15.14
CA ILE A 274 11.02 -13.22 -14.67
C ILE A 274 9.73 -12.44 -14.96
N LEU A 275 9.67 -11.14 -14.63
CA LEU A 275 8.47 -10.31 -14.86
C LEU A 275 8.16 -10.15 -16.34
N GLY A 276 9.17 -9.98 -17.19
CA GLY A 276 8.99 -9.89 -18.64
C GLY A 276 8.35 -11.13 -19.28
N ALA A 277 8.44 -12.29 -18.62
CA ALA A 277 7.79 -13.51 -19.05
C ALA A 277 6.32 -13.66 -18.58
N VAL A 278 5.88 -12.85 -17.60
CA VAL A 278 4.56 -12.95 -16.96
C VAL A 278 3.61 -11.80 -17.35
N ASP A 279 4.09 -10.84 -18.13
CA ASP A 279 3.33 -9.69 -18.67
C ASP A 279 2.68 -8.76 -17.62
N GLU A 280 3.47 -8.38 -16.61
CA GLU A 280 3.07 -7.41 -15.58
C GLU A 280 3.51 -5.99 -15.95
N SER A 281 2.74 -5.27 -16.76
CA SER A 281 3.15 -4.02 -17.39
C SER A 281 3.62 -2.91 -16.43
N ARG A 282 2.87 -2.62 -15.35
CA ARG A 282 3.24 -1.54 -14.42
C ARG A 282 4.47 -1.86 -13.57
N SER A 283 4.54 -3.06 -13.00
CA SER A 283 5.70 -3.52 -12.20
C SER A 283 6.96 -3.64 -13.05
N LEU A 284 6.80 -4.10 -14.30
CA LEU A 284 7.89 -4.23 -15.26
C LEU A 284 8.55 -2.88 -15.54
N VAL A 285 7.77 -1.87 -15.85
CA VAL A 285 8.26 -0.51 -16.19
C VAL A 285 8.98 0.15 -15.00
N ARG A 286 8.44 0.00 -13.80
CA ARG A 286 9.10 0.45 -12.57
C ARG A 286 10.42 -0.24 -12.34
N LEU A 287 10.48 -1.55 -12.54
CA LEU A 287 11.69 -2.33 -12.38
C LEU A 287 12.74 -1.97 -13.44
N GLN A 288 12.34 -1.71 -14.69
CA GLN A 288 13.24 -1.20 -15.73
C GLN A 288 13.88 0.13 -15.33
N THR A 289 13.08 1.08 -14.85
CA THR A 289 13.59 2.37 -14.34
C THR A 289 14.55 2.17 -13.17
N GLN A 290 14.22 1.32 -12.21
CA GLN A 290 15.09 1.05 -11.06
C GLN A 290 16.40 0.34 -11.46
N LEU A 291 16.35 -0.63 -12.37
CA LEU A 291 17.54 -1.27 -12.90
C LEU A 291 18.46 -0.27 -13.60
N ALA A 292 17.89 0.61 -14.43
CA ALA A 292 18.67 1.66 -15.08
C ALA A 292 19.34 2.61 -14.05
N ILE A 293 18.63 3.01 -13.00
CA ILE A 293 19.19 3.81 -11.91
C ILE A 293 20.36 3.08 -11.22
N LEU A 294 20.28 1.76 -11.03
CA LEU A 294 21.38 0.96 -10.47
C LEU A 294 22.56 0.89 -11.42
N GLN A 295 22.34 0.72 -12.73
CA GLN A 295 23.38 0.71 -13.75
C GLN A 295 24.16 2.03 -13.81
N LEU A 296 23.49 3.18 -13.59
CA LEU A 296 24.15 4.48 -13.52
C LEU A 296 25.06 4.65 -12.27
N ARG A 297 24.92 3.78 -11.27
CA ARG A 297 25.75 3.77 -10.03
C ARG A 297 26.91 2.78 -10.09
N LEU A 298 27.04 2.01 -11.14
CA LEU A 298 28.17 1.11 -11.34
C LEU A 298 29.47 1.90 -11.56
N ASP A 299 30.60 1.28 -11.35
CA ASP A 299 31.91 1.80 -11.69
C ASP A 299 32.68 0.80 -12.58
N PRO A 300 32.78 1.05 -13.90
CA PRO A 300 32.23 2.19 -14.65
C PRO A 300 30.71 2.11 -14.86
N PRO A 301 30.00 3.27 -15.00
CA PRO A 301 28.56 3.29 -15.21
C PRO A 301 28.17 2.76 -16.60
N GLU A 302 27.08 1.96 -16.65
CA GLU A 302 26.48 1.44 -17.90
C GLU A 302 25.46 2.44 -18.48
N ALA A 303 25.89 3.70 -18.67
CA ALA A 303 24.97 4.81 -18.98
C ALA A 303 24.23 4.67 -20.30
N ALA A 304 24.84 4.08 -21.33
CA ALA A 304 24.19 3.89 -22.64
C ALA A 304 23.06 2.85 -22.59
N GLU A 305 23.32 1.70 -21.95
CA GLU A 305 22.31 0.65 -21.77
C GLU A 305 21.15 1.14 -20.86
N ALA A 306 21.49 1.86 -19.78
CA ALA A 306 20.50 2.47 -18.90
C ALA A 306 19.60 3.47 -19.64
N LEU A 307 20.16 4.33 -20.50
CA LEU A 307 19.37 5.29 -21.25
C LEU A 307 18.42 4.61 -22.24
N GLU A 308 18.88 3.57 -22.94
CA GLU A 308 18.02 2.81 -23.86
C GLU A 308 16.83 2.18 -23.11
N MET A 309 17.09 1.57 -21.96
CA MET A 309 16.05 0.97 -21.11
C MET A 309 15.05 2.01 -20.59
N LEU A 310 15.53 3.20 -20.18
CA LEU A 310 14.68 4.30 -19.71
C LEU A 310 13.76 4.84 -20.79
N LEU A 311 14.25 4.97 -22.03
CA LEU A 311 13.43 5.39 -23.17
C LEU A 311 12.35 4.35 -23.52
N GLN A 312 12.67 3.07 -23.44
CA GLN A 312 11.69 2.00 -23.62
C GLN A 312 10.63 2.03 -22.51
N ALA A 313 11.07 2.20 -21.25
CA ALA A 313 10.17 2.32 -20.12
C ALA A 313 9.22 3.52 -20.23
N GLU A 314 9.70 4.69 -20.69
CA GLU A 314 8.89 5.90 -20.90
C GLU A 314 7.78 5.68 -21.93
N GLN A 315 8.09 5.01 -23.05
CA GLN A 315 7.08 4.65 -24.05
C GLN A 315 5.99 3.76 -23.46
N ALA A 316 6.38 2.76 -22.69
CA ALA A 316 5.44 1.87 -21.99
C ALA A 316 4.62 2.63 -20.92
N MET A 317 5.24 3.55 -20.13
CA MET A 317 4.57 4.41 -19.16
C MET A 317 3.42 5.22 -19.77
N THR A 318 3.64 5.75 -20.96
CA THR A 318 2.64 6.52 -21.71
C THR A 318 1.43 5.65 -22.07
N LEU A 319 1.65 4.39 -22.46
CA LEU A 319 0.59 3.47 -22.84
C LEU A 319 -0.25 2.98 -21.66
N ILE A 320 0.37 2.77 -20.50
CA ILE A 320 -0.32 2.26 -19.30
C ILE A 320 -0.88 3.36 -18.38
N GLY A 321 -0.66 4.64 -18.71
CA GLY A 321 -1.07 5.76 -17.86
C GLY A 321 -0.35 5.75 -16.51
N ALA A 322 0.99 5.68 -16.52
CA ALA A 322 1.79 5.69 -15.29
C ALA A 322 1.60 6.98 -14.48
N GLY A 323 1.77 6.89 -13.17
CA GLY A 323 1.66 8.03 -12.27
C GLY A 323 2.75 9.09 -12.53
N PRO A 324 2.48 10.37 -12.17
CA PRO A 324 3.43 11.46 -12.40
C PRO A 324 4.77 11.27 -11.68
N GLY A 325 4.79 10.58 -10.54
CA GLY A 325 6.01 10.24 -9.80
C GLY A 325 6.90 9.26 -10.57
N ASP A 326 6.32 8.19 -11.11
CA ASP A 326 7.06 7.18 -11.89
C ASP A 326 7.69 7.81 -13.16
N ILE A 327 6.95 8.72 -13.81
CA ILE A 327 7.44 9.47 -14.99
C ILE A 327 8.58 10.42 -14.59
N ALA A 328 8.46 11.13 -13.48
CA ALA A 328 9.48 12.05 -13.00
C ALA A 328 10.78 11.31 -12.63
N ASP A 329 10.69 10.17 -11.96
CA ASP A 329 11.84 9.32 -11.64
C ASP A 329 12.56 8.84 -12.90
N ASN A 330 11.81 8.43 -13.93
CA ASN A 330 12.35 8.01 -15.20
C ASN A 330 13.09 9.16 -15.93
N HIS A 331 12.46 10.34 -16.03
CA HIS A 331 13.07 11.51 -16.66
C HIS A 331 14.34 11.98 -15.93
N LEU A 332 14.34 11.96 -14.59
CA LEU A 332 15.54 12.28 -13.83
C LEU A 332 16.67 11.28 -14.08
N ALA A 333 16.34 9.99 -14.18
CA ALA A 333 17.31 8.95 -14.51
C ALA A 333 17.87 9.14 -15.94
N GLN A 334 17.03 9.50 -16.91
CA GLN A 334 17.49 9.87 -18.27
C GLN A 334 18.43 11.08 -18.25
N ALA A 335 18.10 12.13 -17.46
CA ALA A 335 18.96 13.29 -17.31
C ALA A 335 20.35 12.91 -16.75
N ARG A 336 20.41 12.00 -15.78
CA ARG A 336 21.65 11.47 -15.23
C ARG A 336 22.44 10.64 -16.24
N ALA A 337 21.74 9.80 -17.02
CA ALA A 337 22.37 9.02 -18.08
C ALA A 337 23.01 9.94 -19.14
N GLN A 338 22.31 10.96 -19.61
CA GLN A 338 22.84 11.95 -20.54
C GLN A 338 24.06 12.71 -19.98
N PHE A 339 23.98 13.08 -18.71
CA PHE A 339 25.11 13.71 -18.02
C PHE A 339 26.38 12.81 -18.03
N LEU A 340 26.21 11.52 -17.73
CA LEU A 340 27.32 10.54 -17.71
C LEU A 340 27.85 10.24 -19.13
N LEU A 341 27.01 10.34 -20.15
CA LEU A 341 27.39 10.19 -21.55
C LEU A 341 28.10 11.42 -22.14
N GLY A 342 28.18 12.52 -21.36
CA GLY A 342 28.83 13.75 -21.80
C GLY A 342 27.95 14.69 -22.63
N ASP A 343 26.63 14.56 -22.52
CA ASP A 343 25.66 15.49 -23.09
C ASP A 343 25.00 16.36 -21.98
N PRO A 344 25.70 17.41 -21.50
CA PRO A 344 25.20 18.27 -20.43
C PRO A 344 23.98 19.11 -20.84
N GLU A 345 23.79 19.33 -22.14
CA GLU A 345 22.68 20.17 -22.64
C GLU A 345 21.36 19.37 -22.54
N SER A 346 21.31 18.15 -23.07
CA SER A 346 20.17 17.26 -22.92
C SER A 346 19.86 16.95 -21.45
N ALA A 347 20.92 16.73 -20.63
CA ALA A 347 20.76 16.54 -19.19
C ALA A 347 20.10 17.74 -18.51
N ARG A 348 20.49 18.96 -18.87
CA ARG A 348 19.93 20.20 -18.32
C ARG A 348 18.46 20.38 -18.69
N GLN A 349 18.12 20.14 -19.97
CA GLN A 349 16.75 20.27 -20.46
C GLN A 349 15.81 19.28 -19.75
N LEU A 350 16.19 18.01 -19.65
CA LEU A 350 15.44 16.97 -18.97
C LEU A 350 15.28 17.27 -17.46
N ALA A 351 16.37 17.64 -16.79
CA ALA A 351 16.32 17.97 -15.36
C ALA A 351 15.43 19.20 -15.09
N SER A 352 15.49 20.25 -15.93
CA SER A 352 14.62 21.42 -15.79
C SER A 352 13.14 21.06 -15.98
N ALA A 353 12.80 20.31 -17.03
CA ALA A 353 11.44 19.82 -17.26
C ALA A 353 10.94 18.94 -16.09
N THR A 354 11.82 18.13 -15.53
CA THR A 354 11.49 17.29 -14.34
C THR A 354 11.17 18.17 -13.14
N VAL A 355 11.95 19.23 -12.84
CA VAL A 355 11.64 20.17 -11.75
C VAL A 355 10.26 20.77 -11.93
N ASP A 356 9.93 21.25 -13.13
CA ASP A 356 8.67 21.93 -13.41
C ASP A 356 7.46 20.99 -13.27
N SER A 357 7.58 19.75 -13.73
CA SER A 357 6.47 18.77 -13.70
C SER A 357 6.28 18.09 -12.34
N SER A 358 7.35 17.98 -11.52
CA SER A 358 7.32 17.18 -10.28
C SER A 358 7.31 18.00 -8.98
N ARG A 359 7.48 19.33 -9.04
CA ARG A 359 7.57 20.19 -7.86
C ARG A 359 6.42 20.02 -6.88
N ALA A 360 5.20 19.85 -7.34
CA ALA A 360 4.01 19.69 -6.50
C ALA A 360 3.66 18.22 -6.18
N THR A 361 3.98 17.30 -7.09
CA THR A 361 3.56 15.89 -7.00
C THR A 361 4.63 14.95 -6.46
N ALA A 362 5.90 15.27 -6.68
CA ALA A 362 7.06 14.48 -6.24
C ALA A 362 8.22 15.42 -5.82
N PRO A 363 8.09 16.16 -4.72
CA PRO A 363 9.05 17.22 -4.33
C PRO A 363 10.47 16.71 -4.08
N ILE A 364 10.65 15.45 -3.67
CA ILE A 364 11.98 14.83 -3.52
C ILE A 364 12.65 14.67 -4.88
N VAL A 365 11.93 14.21 -5.89
CA VAL A 365 12.44 14.07 -7.27
C VAL A 365 12.79 15.44 -7.85
N ALA A 366 11.96 16.46 -7.62
CA ALA A 366 12.24 17.83 -8.04
C ALA A 366 13.50 18.40 -7.36
N ALA A 367 13.71 18.11 -6.06
CA ALA A 367 14.90 18.53 -5.34
C ALA A 367 16.16 17.82 -5.86
N ASP A 368 16.05 16.56 -6.22
CA ASP A 368 17.14 15.79 -6.80
C ASP A 368 17.51 16.26 -8.21
N ALA A 369 16.50 16.61 -9.02
CA ALA A 369 16.72 17.25 -10.33
C ALA A 369 17.42 18.62 -10.19
N LEU A 370 17.06 19.41 -9.18
CA LEU A 370 17.77 20.66 -8.86
C LEU A 370 19.22 20.42 -8.42
N ALA A 371 19.48 19.35 -7.66
CA ALA A 371 20.84 18.95 -7.32
C ALA A 371 21.67 18.62 -8.58
N LEU A 372 21.09 17.92 -9.55
CA LEU A 372 21.73 17.66 -10.84
C LEU A 372 21.98 18.95 -11.65
N LEU A 373 21.03 19.88 -11.71
CA LEU A 373 21.21 21.18 -12.34
C LEU A 373 22.32 22.00 -11.68
N GLY A 374 22.41 21.95 -10.36
CA GLY A 374 23.50 22.59 -9.61
C GLY A 374 24.88 21.99 -9.97
N ARG A 375 24.98 20.65 -10.08
CA ARG A 375 26.20 19.96 -10.53
C ARG A 375 26.60 20.38 -11.95
N LEU A 376 25.64 20.41 -12.88
CA LEU A 376 25.88 20.87 -14.26
C LEU A 376 26.37 22.31 -14.31
N SER A 377 25.79 23.19 -13.48
CA SER A 377 26.21 24.60 -13.40
C SER A 377 27.63 24.74 -12.80
N ALA A 378 27.94 23.97 -11.74
CA ALA A 378 29.26 23.97 -11.13
C ALA A 378 30.34 23.49 -12.11
N GLN A 379 30.08 22.43 -12.88
CA GLN A 379 31.00 21.95 -13.91
C GLN A 379 31.21 22.95 -15.06
N ALA A 380 30.20 23.73 -15.38
CA ALA A 380 30.31 24.82 -16.35
C ALA A 380 31.02 26.06 -15.80
N GLY A 381 31.41 26.06 -14.51
CA GLY A 381 32.07 27.17 -13.83
C GLY A 381 31.11 28.23 -13.32
N ASP A 382 29.81 28.08 -13.48
CA ASP A 382 28.79 29.00 -12.96
C ASP A 382 28.41 28.64 -11.51
N LEU A 383 29.29 29.01 -10.58
CA LEU A 383 29.09 28.76 -9.15
C LEU A 383 27.89 29.51 -8.56
N ARG A 384 27.47 30.62 -9.20
CA ARG A 384 26.28 31.36 -8.75
C ARG A 384 25.02 30.57 -9.05
N ALA A 385 24.86 30.13 -10.29
CA ALA A 385 23.72 29.29 -10.67
C ALA A 385 23.72 27.95 -9.90
N ALA A 386 24.90 27.36 -9.65
CA ALA A 386 25.01 26.16 -8.85
C ALA A 386 24.47 26.36 -7.41
N ARG A 387 24.87 27.45 -6.77
CA ARG A 387 24.39 27.81 -5.43
C ARG A 387 22.85 27.99 -5.42
N ASP A 388 22.33 28.73 -6.40
CA ASP A 388 20.90 29.02 -6.50
C ASP A 388 20.07 27.72 -6.64
N HIS A 389 20.53 26.76 -7.46
CA HIS A 389 19.91 25.45 -7.61
C HIS A 389 19.96 24.62 -6.32
N PHE A 390 21.12 24.55 -5.65
CA PHE A 390 21.23 23.80 -4.40
C PHE A 390 20.37 24.41 -3.27
N GLN A 391 20.26 25.73 -3.19
CA GLN A 391 19.39 26.39 -2.23
C GLN A 391 17.91 26.08 -2.50
N GLN A 392 17.48 26.04 -3.76
CA GLN A 392 16.12 25.64 -4.11
C GLN A 392 15.85 24.17 -3.75
N ALA A 393 16.82 23.26 -3.95
CA ALA A 393 16.70 21.86 -3.54
C ALA A 393 16.55 21.74 -2.02
N VAL A 394 17.38 22.48 -1.26
CA VAL A 394 17.27 22.56 0.22
C VAL A 394 15.91 23.06 0.67
N LEU A 395 15.37 24.07 0.00
CA LEU A 395 14.05 24.64 0.33
C LEU A 395 12.93 23.63 0.11
N LEU A 396 12.93 22.92 -1.02
CA LEU A 396 11.95 21.87 -1.33
C LEU A 396 12.00 20.73 -0.32
N LEU A 397 13.18 20.20 -0.04
CA LEU A 397 13.35 19.12 0.95
C LEU A 397 12.96 19.55 2.36
N SER A 398 13.19 20.81 2.74
CA SER A 398 12.76 21.34 4.04
C SER A 398 11.24 21.34 4.20
N GLY A 399 10.49 21.44 3.10
CA GLY A 399 9.03 21.36 3.08
C GLY A 399 8.48 19.93 3.23
N VAL A 400 9.28 18.90 2.91
CA VAL A 400 8.88 17.49 3.01
C VAL A 400 9.00 16.95 4.45
N GLY A 401 9.73 17.65 5.33
CA GLY A 401 9.94 17.24 6.72
C GLY A 401 11.06 16.20 6.89
N ALA A 402 11.01 15.44 8.00
CA ALA A 402 12.01 14.42 8.34
C ALA A 402 11.74 13.09 7.63
N ASP A 403 11.62 13.11 6.31
CA ASP A 403 11.42 11.93 5.50
C ASP A 403 12.77 11.18 5.32
N ARG A 404 12.77 9.89 5.65
CA ARG A 404 13.95 9.02 5.46
C ARG A 404 14.36 8.86 4.00
N SER A 405 13.42 8.93 3.07
CA SER A 405 13.70 8.90 1.64
C SER A 405 14.55 10.10 1.19
N ALA A 406 14.41 11.22 1.88
CA ALA A 406 15.20 12.42 1.65
C ALA A 406 16.61 12.39 2.30
N ALA A 407 16.88 11.46 3.22
CA ALA A 407 18.14 11.43 3.98
C ALA A 407 19.38 11.33 3.08
N GLN A 408 19.33 10.46 2.08
CA GLN A 408 20.41 10.28 1.12
C GLN A 408 20.64 11.56 0.31
N LEU A 409 19.58 12.20 -0.17
CA LEU A 409 19.67 13.43 -0.94
C LEU A 409 20.20 14.60 -0.07
N TRP A 410 19.80 14.69 1.20
CA TRP A 410 20.38 15.65 2.15
C TRP A 410 21.88 15.46 2.30
N PHE A 411 22.34 14.21 2.40
CA PHE A 411 23.77 13.91 2.48
C PHE A 411 24.51 14.30 1.21
N GLU A 412 23.97 13.98 0.04
CA GLU A 412 24.54 14.35 -1.26
C GLU A 412 24.59 15.87 -1.44
N LEU A 413 23.53 16.59 -1.08
CA LEU A 413 23.49 18.05 -1.10
C LEU A 413 24.58 18.65 -0.17
N GLY A 414 24.83 18.03 0.98
CA GLY A 414 25.92 18.43 1.85
C GLY A 414 27.27 18.42 1.13
N GLY A 415 27.59 17.32 0.44
CA GLY A 415 28.83 17.20 -0.35
C GLY A 415 28.89 18.18 -1.54
N LEU A 416 27.75 18.41 -2.21
CA LEU A 416 27.69 19.37 -3.33
C LEU A 416 27.89 20.81 -2.87
N LEU A 417 27.27 21.21 -1.77
CA LEU A 417 27.45 22.53 -1.16
C LEU A 417 28.89 22.75 -0.68
N GLU A 418 29.49 21.72 -0.07
CA GLU A 418 30.89 21.75 0.34
C GLU A 418 31.84 21.96 -0.86
N SER A 419 31.57 21.27 -1.98
CA SER A 419 32.37 21.37 -3.20
C SER A 419 32.42 22.77 -3.82
N ILE A 420 31.41 23.60 -3.58
CA ILE A 420 31.35 25.01 -4.02
C ILE A 420 31.70 26.01 -2.94
N GLY A 421 32.21 25.55 -1.77
CA GLY A 421 32.69 26.39 -0.65
C GLY A 421 31.60 26.87 0.31
N GLU A 422 30.35 26.35 0.22
CA GLU A 422 29.24 26.70 1.11
C GLU A 422 29.21 25.87 2.39
N ALA A 423 30.30 25.93 3.17
CA ALA A 423 30.53 25.05 4.33
C ALA A 423 29.41 25.11 5.39
N SER A 424 28.82 26.28 5.64
CA SER A 424 27.72 26.43 6.60
C SER A 424 26.43 25.67 6.15
N SER A 425 26.07 25.84 4.88
CA SER A 425 24.92 25.17 4.29
C SER A 425 25.15 23.66 4.17
N ALA A 426 26.37 23.24 3.86
CA ALA A 426 26.78 21.84 3.83
C ALA A 426 26.59 21.17 5.20
N LEU A 427 27.07 21.82 6.29
CA LEU A 427 26.90 21.30 7.64
C LEU A 427 25.44 21.17 8.05
N ASP A 428 24.57 22.13 7.68
CA ASP A 428 23.13 22.04 7.91
C ASP A 428 22.50 20.88 7.15
N ALA A 429 22.87 20.67 5.88
CA ALA A 429 22.39 19.56 5.08
C ALA A 429 22.79 18.19 5.68
N TYR A 430 24.04 18.03 6.14
CA TYR A 430 24.48 16.82 6.83
C TYR A 430 23.74 16.56 8.15
N ARG A 431 23.45 17.61 8.92
CA ARG A 431 22.64 17.50 10.15
C ARG A 431 21.23 17.04 9.83
N ARG A 432 20.62 17.56 8.76
CA ARG A 432 19.29 17.13 8.32
C ARG A 432 19.28 15.70 7.79
N ALA A 433 20.35 15.28 7.10
CA ALA A 433 20.54 13.88 6.72
C ALA A 433 20.57 12.97 7.95
N GLY A 434 21.32 13.36 8.98
CA GLY A 434 21.35 12.64 10.26
C GLY A 434 19.98 12.58 10.93
N ALA A 435 19.27 13.72 11.02
CA ALA A 435 17.94 13.77 11.63
C ALA A 435 16.93 12.92 10.85
N ALA A 436 16.93 13.00 9.51
CA ALA A 436 16.06 12.18 8.64
C ALA A 436 16.38 10.68 8.74
N SER A 437 17.62 10.31 9.06
CA SER A 437 18.03 8.93 9.35
C SER A 437 17.68 8.47 10.78
N GLY A 438 17.09 9.35 11.61
CA GLY A 438 16.77 9.07 13.01
C GLY A 438 17.92 9.24 13.98
N LEU A 439 19.05 9.83 13.56
CA LEU A 439 20.13 10.20 14.45
C LEU A 439 19.78 11.51 15.19
N VAL A 440 19.74 11.45 16.50
CA VAL A 440 19.53 12.65 17.34
C VAL A 440 20.89 13.16 17.80
N ALA A 441 21.24 14.40 17.44
CA ALA A 441 22.42 15.05 17.99
C ALA A 441 22.23 15.24 19.51
N SER A 442 23.06 14.61 20.33
CA SER A 442 23.08 14.90 21.76
C SER A 442 23.63 16.31 21.96
N THR A 443 22.75 17.23 22.37
CA THR A 443 23.14 18.60 22.79
C THR A 443 23.72 18.58 24.22
N THR A 444 24.79 17.79 24.46
CA THR A 444 25.61 18.04 25.60
C THR A 444 26.55 19.19 25.23
N SER A 445 26.12 20.41 25.56
CA SER A 445 27.02 21.57 25.64
C SER A 445 28.13 21.20 26.60
N PRO A 446 29.43 21.34 26.26
CA PRO A 446 30.45 21.18 27.25
C PRO A 446 30.24 22.24 28.32
N ALA A 447 29.86 21.81 29.53
CA ALA A 447 29.84 22.69 30.67
C ALA A 447 31.20 23.40 30.74
N SER A 448 31.16 24.72 30.78
CA SER A 448 32.29 25.59 31.01
C SER A 448 33.07 25.06 32.23
N VAL A 449 34.22 24.43 31.96
CA VAL A 449 35.25 24.25 32.96
C VAL A 449 35.87 25.62 33.15
N THR A 450 35.29 26.40 34.05
CA THR A 450 36.02 27.52 34.66
C THR A 450 36.74 26.99 35.86
N ALA A 451 38.07 27.08 35.76
CA ALA A 451 39.03 26.88 36.85
C ALA A 451 38.80 27.89 37.98
#